data_663af3fd55a721f6075d8bf1832749f1
#
_entry.id   663af3fd55a721f6075d8bf1832749f1
#
_cell.length_a   1.000
_cell.length_b   1.000
_cell.length_c   1.000
_cell.angle_alpha   90.00
_cell.angle_beta   90.00
_cell.angle_gamma   90.00
#
_symmetry.space_group_name_H-M   'P 1'
#
loop_
_entity.id
_entity.type
_entity.pdbx_description
1 polymer ?
#
loop_
_entity_poly.entity_id
_entity_poly.type
_entity_poly.pdbx_seq_one_letter_code
_entity_poly.pdbx_strand_id
1 'polypeptide(L)'
;MPTGLTKDAGWQIGVSRTLPHPVAVVWEFVSGPEGLALWLGPGADLAPERGTPYRTADGVTGEVRGYRPADRIRVTHGTTTVQVALAPAADGARTMLRFHQEHLTGAEERERRRTYWQHVMDRVAAALDAR
;
A
#
# COMPACT_ATOMS: atom_id res chain seq x y z
N MET A 1 19.36 -2.10 -17.10
CA MET A 1 18.68 -2.97 -16.13
C MET A 1 17.28 -3.31 -16.60
N PRO A 2 16.77 -4.50 -16.31
CA PRO A 2 15.36 -4.81 -16.55
C PRO A 2 14.44 -3.88 -15.78
N THR A 3 13.29 -3.57 -16.35
CA THR A 3 12.27 -2.73 -15.69
C THR A 3 11.83 -3.36 -14.37
N GLY A 4 11.82 -2.57 -13.33
CA GLY A 4 11.38 -3.01 -12.00
C GLY A 4 12.44 -3.73 -11.18
N LEU A 5 13.67 -3.85 -11.68
CA LEU A 5 14.80 -4.42 -10.93
C LEU A 5 15.74 -3.30 -10.51
N THR A 6 16.02 -3.21 -9.22
CA THR A 6 16.97 -2.25 -8.67
C THR A 6 17.99 -2.95 -7.78
N LYS A 7 19.13 -2.30 -7.55
CA LYS A 7 20.22 -2.85 -6.75
C LYS A 7 19.83 -3.11 -5.30
N ASP A 8 19.10 -2.17 -4.68
CA ASP A 8 18.80 -2.21 -3.25
C ASP A 8 17.43 -2.83 -2.94
N ALA A 9 16.44 -2.63 -3.82
CA ALA A 9 15.07 -3.09 -3.59
C ALA A 9 14.71 -4.37 -4.33
N GLY A 10 15.64 -4.92 -5.14
CA GLY A 10 15.38 -6.08 -5.98
C GLY A 10 14.31 -5.77 -7.03
N TRP A 11 13.46 -6.74 -7.34
CA TRP A 11 12.31 -6.52 -8.21
C TRP A 11 11.24 -5.76 -7.44
N GLN A 12 10.69 -4.71 -8.05
CA GLN A 12 9.71 -3.85 -7.42
C GLN A 12 8.61 -3.41 -8.38
N ILE A 13 7.48 -3.01 -7.82
CA ILE A 13 6.32 -2.48 -8.57
C ILE A 13 5.71 -1.32 -7.81
N GLY A 14 5.29 -0.30 -8.53
CA GLY A 14 4.52 0.81 -7.98
C GLY A 14 3.30 1.07 -8.85
N VAL A 15 2.16 1.32 -8.21
CA VAL A 15 0.91 1.70 -8.87
C VAL A 15 0.38 2.94 -8.18
N SER A 16 0.10 3.99 -8.94
CA SER A 16 -0.40 5.25 -8.39
C SER A 16 -1.63 5.74 -9.14
N ARG A 17 -2.46 6.50 -8.45
CA ARG A 17 -3.65 7.16 -9.02
C ARG A 17 -3.98 8.38 -8.21
N THR A 18 -4.46 9.44 -8.88
CA THR A 18 -5.01 10.60 -8.20
C THR A 18 -6.50 10.38 -7.98
N LEU A 19 -6.92 10.46 -6.71
CA LEU A 19 -8.30 10.22 -6.30
C LEU A 19 -8.99 11.55 -5.98
N PRO A 20 -10.30 11.70 -6.28
CA PRO A 20 -11.04 12.95 -6.05
C PRO A 20 -11.50 13.12 -4.59
N HIS A 21 -10.59 12.89 -3.65
CA HIS A 21 -10.85 12.98 -2.21
C HIS A 21 -9.64 13.59 -1.52
N PRO A 22 -9.85 14.41 -0.46
CA PRO A 22 -8.73 15.01 0.26
C PRO A 22 -7.94 13.97 1.05
N VAL A 23 -6.70 14.32 1.40
CA VAL A 23 -5.77 13.41 2.09
C VAL A 23 -6.37 12.82 3.37
N ALA A 24 -7.06 13.63 4.18
CA ALA A 24 -7.63 13.15 5.43
C ALA A 24 -8.63 12.02 5.21
N VAL A 25 -9.43 12.10 4.16
CA VAL A 25 -10.43 11.07 3.83
C VAL A 25 -9.74 9.79 3.33
N VAL A 26 -8.78 9.94 2.43
CA VAL A 26 -8.04 8.79 1.90
C VAL A 26 -7.23 8.11 3.01
N TRP A 27 -6.59 8.90 3.86
CA TRP A 27 -5.79 8.36 4.98
C TRP A 27 -6.67 7.56 5.94
N GLU A 28 -7.82 8.11 6.36
CA GLU A 28 -8.73 7.42 7.25
C GLU A 28 -9.13 6.05 6.69
N PHE A 29 -9.35 5.99 5.38
CA PHE A 29 -9.71 4.73 4.74
C PHE A 29 -8.54 3.74 4.70
N VAL A 30 -7.37 4.14 4.18
CA VAL A 30 -6.25 3.20 3.98
C VAL A 30 -5.60 2.77 5.29
N SER A 31 -5.69 3.57 6.33
CA SER A 31 -5.15 3.22 7.66
C SER A 31 -6.16 2.49 8.54
N GLY A 32 -7.43 2.45 8.15
CA GLY A 32 -8.48 1.79 8.90
C GLY A 32 -8.66 0.31 8.50
N PRO A 33 -9.51 -0.42 9.23
CA PRO A 33 -9.64 -1.86 9.02
C PRO A 33 -10.14 -2.25 7.64
N GLU A 34 -11.07 -1.49 7.07
CA GLU A 34 -11.59 -1.78 5.73
C GLU A 34 -10.53 -1.63 4.66
N GLY A 35 -9.78 -0.52 4.70
CA GLY A 35 -8.71 -0.28 3.74
C GLY A 35 -7.56 -1.27 3.91
N LEU A 36 -7.14 -1.54 5.13
CA LEU A 36 -6.10 -2.52 5.42
C LEU A 36 -6.46 -3.90 4.89
N ALA A 37 -7.74 -4.29 5.00
CA ALA A 37 -8.19 -5.56 4.45
C ALA A 37 -8.04 -5.63 2.93
N LEU A 38 -8.19 -4.50 2.24
CA LEU A 38 -8.04 -4.44 0.78
C LEU A 38 -6.59 -4.49 0.32
N TRP A 39 -5.70 -3.71 0.95
CA TRP A 39 -4.34 -3.61 0.43
C TRP A 39 -3.33 -4.51 1.14
N LEU A 40 -3.57 -4.86 2.40
CA LEU A 40 -2.63 -5.70 3.17
C LEU A 40 -3.16 -7.12 3.37
N GLY A 41 -4.43 -7.25 3.64
CA GLY A 41 -5.09 -8.54 3.81
C GLY A 41 -6.11 -8.52 4.94
N PRO A 42 -7.15 -9.35 4.87
CA PRO A 42 -8.17 -9.42 5.92
C PRO A 42 -7.53 -9.72 7.29
N GLY A 43 -8.05 -9.07 8.32
CA GLY A 43 -7.57 -9.25 9.68
C GLY A 43 -6.32 -8.47 10.05
N ALA A 44 -5.71 -7.77 9.10
CA ALA A 44 -4.55 -6.92 9.39
C ALA A 44 -4.94 -5.75 10.29
N ASP A 45 -4.13 -5.51 11.31
CA ASP A 45 -4.28 -4.39 12.22
C ASP A 45 -2.87 -3.86 12.50
N LEU A 46 -2.66 -2.56 12.30
CA LEU A 46 -1.35 -1.94 12.44
C LEU A 46 -1.33 -0.94 13.58
N ALA A 47 -0.43 -1.15 14.54
CA ALA A 47 -0.10 -0.12 15.50
C ALA A 47 0.89 0.87 14.88
N PRO A 48 0.83 2.17 15.22
CA PRO A 48 1.65 3.19 14.56
C PRO A 48 3.12 3.23 15.04
N GLU A 49 3.61 2.16 15.59
CA GLU A 49 4.96 2.10 16.17
C GLU A 49 5.84 1.15 15.35
N ARG A 50 7.04 1.62 15.01
CA ARG A 50 8.03 0.81 14.31
C ARG A 50 8.38 -0.44 15.09
N GLY A 51 8.45 -1.57 14.38
CA GLY A 51 8.76 -2.87 14.97
C GLY A 51 7.54 -3.65 15.46
N THR A 52 6.36 -3.04 15.45
CA THR A 52 5.14 -3.74 15.89
C THR A 52 4.76 -4.81 14.88
N PRO A 53 4.60 -6.07 15.32
CA PRO A 53 4.22 -7.14 14.40
C PRO A 53 2.73 -7.08 14.04
N TYR A 54 2.39 -7.64 12.90
CA TYR A 54 1.00 -7.87 12.50
C TYR A 54 0.88 -9.22 11.81
N ARG A 55 -0.36 -9.68 11.68
CA ARG A 55 -0.67 -10.93 10.99
C ARG A 55 -2.01 -10.78 10.28
N THR A 56 -2.08 -11.30 9.05
CA THR A 56 -3.34 -11.36 8.32
C THR A 56 -4.08 -12.66 8.61
N ALA A 57 -5.37 -12.70 8.29
CA ALA A 57 -6.19 -13.89 8.53
C ALA A 57 -5.71 -15.12 7.75
N ASP A 58 -5.07 -14.91 6.60
CA ASP A 58 -4.50 -15.98 5.78
C ASP A 58 -3.08 -16.38 6.22
N GLY A 59 -2.59 -15.83 7.33
CA GLY A 59 -1.36 -16.29 7.97
C GLY A 59 -0.09 -15.55 7.52
N VAL A 60 -0.19 -14.51 6.70
CA VAL A 60 0.98 -13.71 6.35
C VAL A 60 1.35 -12.81 7.53
N THR A 61 2.64 -12.77 7.86
CA THR A 61 3.15 -11.96 8.98
C THR A 61 4.10 -10.90 8.47
N GLY A 62 4.24 -9.83 9.25
CA GLY A 62 5.17 -8.75 9.00
C GLY A 62 5.27 -7.83 10.19
N GLU A 63 5.96 -6.72 10.01
CA GLU A 63 6.07 -5.69 11.05
C GLU A 63 6.03 -4.30 10.44
N VAL A 64 5.63 -3.33 11.25
CA VAL A 64 5.64 -1.92 10.86
C VAL A 64 7.08 -1.43 10.80
N ARG A 65 7.47 -0.83 9.67
CA ARG A 65 8.79 -0.25 9.45
C ARG A 65 8.76 1.27 9.48
N GLY A 66 7.64 1.88 9.19
CA GLY A 66 7.42 3.31 9.27
C GLY A 66 5.94 3.60 9.27
N TYR A 67 5.53 4.63 10.02
CA TYR A 67 4.14 5.01 10.11
C TYR A 67 4.06 6.53 10.33
N ARG A 68 3.71 7.26 9.29
CA ARG A 68 3.55 8.72 9.34
C ARG A 68 2.13 9.07 8.95
N PRO A 69 1.28 9.46 9.91
CA PRO A 69 -0.12 9.79 9.63
C PRO A 69 -0.26 10.80 8.48
N ALA A 70 -1.20 10.53 7.59
CA ALA A 70 -1.52 11.33 6.41
C ALA A 70 -0.39 11.38 5.36
N ASP A 71 0.67 10.60 5.53
CA ASP A 71 1.83 10.58 4.64
C ASP A 71 2.10 9.18 4.10
N ARG A 72 2.47 8.24 4.96
CA ARG A 72 2.80 6.89 4.50
C ARG A 72 2.79 5.84 5.61
N ILE A 73 2.59 4.59 5.19
CA ILE A 73 2.79 3.39 6.02
C ILE A 73 3.73 2.47 5.25
N ARG A 74 4.77 1.98 5.92
CA ARG A 74 5.71 1.02 5.36
C ARG A 74 5.78 -0.19 6.27
N VAL A 75 5.61 -1.38 5.70
CA VAL A 75 5.60 -2.64 6.45
C VAL A 75 6.39 -3.71 5.70
N THR A 76 6.93 -4.68 6.43
CA THR A 76 7.31 -5.94 5.81
C THR A 76 6.05 -6.79 5.63
N HIS A 77 6.02 -7.63 4.62
CA HIS A 77 4.88 -8.49 4.31
C HIS A 77 5.43 -9.79 3.74
N GLY A 78 5.54 -10.81 4.59
CA GLY A 78 6.28 -12.01 4.24
C GLY A 78 7.74 -11.63 3.96
N THR A 79 8.24 -12.01 2.79
CA THR A 79 9.61 -11.69 2.35
C THR A 79 9.72 -10.37 1.59
N THR A 80 8.62 -9.64 1.45
CA THR A 80 8.56 -8.38 0.70
C THR A 80 8.42 -7.19 1.62
N THR A 81 8.55 -5.99 1.06
CA THR A 81 8.25 -4.73 1.73
C THR A 81 7.17 -4.00 0.95
N VAL A 82 6.14 -3.56 1.65
CA VAL A 82 4.98 -2.86 1.07
C VAL A 82 4.89 -1.46 1.66
N GLN A 83 4.63 -0.48 0.81
CA GLN A 83 4.41 0.90 1.24
C GLN A 83 3.16 1.47 0.58
N VAL A 84 2.38 2.19 1.37
CA VAL A 84 1.33 3.06 0.86
C VAL A 84 1.72 4.50 1.19
N ALA A 85 1.65 5.38 0.19
CA ALA A 85 2.02 6.78 0.35
C ALA A 85 0.94 7.68 -0.24
N LEU A 86 0.73 8.82 0.39
CA LEU A 86 -0.25 9.82 0.00
C LEU A 86 0.44 11.17 -0.19
N ALA A 87 -0.01 11.91 -1.21
CA ALA A 87 0.44 13.29 -1.42
C ALA A 87 -0.75 14.14 -1.86
N PRO A 88 -0.89 15.37 -1.35
CA PRO A 88 -1.98 16.24 -1.79
C PRO A 88 -1.79 16.66 -3.24
N ALA A 89 -2.91 16.83 -3.95
CA ALA A 89 -2.97 17.32 -5.31
C ALA A 89 -4.14 18.28 -5.45
N ALA A 90 -4.13 19.16 -6.47
CA ALA A 90 -5.22 20.11 -6.75
C ALA A 90 -5.62 20.92 -5.50
N ASP A 91 -4.65 21.59 -4.88
CA ASP A 91 -4.84 22.43 -3.69
C ASP A 91 -5.43 21.67 -2.49
N GLY A 92 -5.15 20.38 -2.41
CA GLY A 92 -5.61 19.52 -1.33
C GLY A 92 -6.99 18.90 -1.55
N ALA A 93 -7.67 19.23 -2.65
CA ALA A 93 -8.97 18.64 -2.96
C ALA A 93 -8.86 17.20 -3.43
N ARG A 94 -7.68 16.80 -3.90
CA ARG A 94 -7.40 15.45 -4.41
C ARG A 94 -6.18 14.89 -3.72
N THR A 95 -6.01 13.58 -3.84
CA THR A 95 -4.87 12.86 -3.26
C THR A 95 -4.26 11.95 -4.30
N MET A 96 -2.94 12.03 -4.46
CA MET A 96 -2.22 10.99 -5.18
C MET A 96 -1.94 9.86 -4.20
N LEU A 97 -2.48 8.68 -4.50
CA LEU A 97 -2.28 7.48 -3.70
C LEU A 97 -1.36 6.53 -4.47
N ARG A 98 -0.34 6.03 -3.80
CA ARG A 98 0.61 5.08 -4.40
C ARG A 98 0.79 3.86 -3.52
N PHE A 99 0.69 2.68 -4.12
CA PHE A 99 1.12 1.41 -3.53
C PHE A 99 2.44 1.00 -4.15
N HIS A 100 3.36 0.51 -3.33
CA HIS A 100 4.68 0.11 -3.77
C HIS A 100 5.09 -1.18 -3.05
N GLN A 101 5.65 -2.12 -3.79
CA GLN A 101 6.13 -3.39 -3.21
C GLN A 101 7.51 -3.71 -3.74
N GLU A 102 8.42 -4.08 -2.83
CA GLU A 102 9.83 -4.35 -3.10
C GLU A 102 10.19 -5.79 -2.72
N HIS A 103 11.36 -6.22 -3.16
CA HIS A 103 11.94 -7.54 -2.87
C HIS A 103 11.11 -8.68 -3.45
N LEU A 104 10.57 -8.47 -4.63
CA LEU A 104 9.90 -9.52 -5.39
C LEU A 104 10.95 -10.46 -5.99
N THR A 105 10.56 -11.69 -6.33
CA THR A 105 11.48 -12.73 -6.74
C THR A 105 11.89 -12.68 -8.20
N GLY A 106 11.15 -11.98 -9.04
CA GLY A 106 11.46 -11.89 -10.46
C GLY A 106 10.40 -11.16 -11.26
N ALA A 107 10.60 -11.12 -12.58
CA ALA A 107 9.72 -10.41 -13.49
C ALA A 107 8.29 -10.94 -13.50
N GLU A 108 8.10 -12.24 -13.38
CA GLU A 108 6.76 -12.83 -13.36
C GLU A 108 5.98 -12.44 -12.09
N GLU A 109 6.62 -12.50 -10.93
CA GLU A 109 5.99 -12.05 -9.70
C GLU A 109 5.68 -10.57 -9.76
N ARG A 110 6.58 -9.77 -10.32
CA ARG A 110 6.34 -8.34 -10.51
C ARG A 110 5.07 -8.08 -11.31
N GLU A 111 4.86 -8.80 -12.41
CA GLU A 111 3.65 -8.63 -13.23
C GLU A 111 2.38 -9.09 -12.52
N ARG A 112 2.45 -10.17 -11.75
CA ARG A 112 1.31 -10.62 -10.91
C ARG A 112 0.97 -9.57 -9.85
N ARG A 113 1.97 -8.98 -9.22
CA ARG A 113 1.76 -7.95 -8.20
C ARG A 113 1.27 -6.64 -8.81
N ARG A 114 1.69 -6.33 -10.03
CA ARG A 114 1.16 -5.17 -10.76
C ARG A 114 -0.36 -5.29 -10.96
N THR A 115 -0.81 -6.43 -11.43
CA THR A 115 -2.23 -6.71 -11.60
C THR A 115 -2.98 -6.64 -10.28
N TYR A 116 -2.40 -7.21 -9.23
CA TYR A 116 -2.96 -7.15 -7.88
C TYR A 116 -3.13 -5.70 -7.41
N TRP A 117 -2.09 -4.88 -7.53
CA TRP A 117 -2.15 -3.50 -7.05
C TRP A 117 -3.07 -2.61 -7.89
N GLN A 118 -3.18 -2.86 -9.19
CA GLN A 118 -4.16 -2.18 -10.03
C GLN A 118 -5.58 -2.50 -9.56
N HIS A 119 -5.83 -3.75 -9.24
CA HIS A 119 -7.14 -4.19 -8.74
C HIS A 119 -7.45 -3.60 -7.36
N VAL A 120 -6.46 -3.59 -6.46
CA VAL A 120 -6.60 -2.95 -5.14
C VAL A 120 -6.92 -1.47 -5.30
N MET A 121 -6.22 -0.77 -6.19
CA MET A 121 -6.47 0.64 -6.45
C MET A 121 -7.90 0.88 -6.92
N ASP A 122 -8.41 0.05 -7.83
CA ASP A 122 -9.79 0.14 -8.30
C ASP A 122 -10.79 -0.04 -7.15
N ARG A 123 -10.53 -0.98 -6.26
CA ARG A 123 -11.42 -1.25 -5.12
C ARG A 123 -11.39 -0.14 -4.08
N VAL A 124 -10.21 0.43 -3.82
CA VAL A 124 -10.07 1.58 -2.92
C VAL A 124 -10.83 2.78 -3.48
N ALA A 125 -10.64 3.08 -4.77
CA ALA A 125 -11.34 4.18 -5.43
C ALA A 125 -12.87 4.00 -5.36
N ALA A 126 -13.36 2.81 -5.65
CA ALA A 126 -14.79 2.51 -5.60
C ALA A 126 -15.36 2.65 -4.19
N ALA A 127 -14.64 2.19 -3.18
CA ALA A 127 -15.09 2.29 -1.78
C ALA A 127 -15.15 3.75 -1.32
N LEU A 128 -14.18 4.56 -1.70
CA LEU A 128 -14.17 6.00 -1.37
C LEU A 128 -15.30 6.75 -2.09
N ASP A 129 -15.55 6.43 -3.35
CA ASP A 129 -16.63 7.07 -4.13
C ASP A 129 -18.03 6.70 -3.61
N ALA A 130 -18.16 5.58 -2.93
CA ALA A 130 -19.43 5.12 -2.35
C ALA A 130 -19.74 5.71 -0.97
N ARG A 131 -18.82 6.45 -0.40
CA ARG A 131 -18.98 7.08 0.93
C ARG A 131 -19.80 8.35 0.91
#